data_ecf7e20c1a98ec571faad6497c6959a6
#
_entry.id   ecf7e20c1a98ec571faad6497c6959a6
#
_cell.length_a   1.000
_cell.length_b   1.000
_cell.length_c   1.000
_cell.angle_alpha   90.00
_cell.angle_beta   90.00
_cell.angle_gamma   90.00
#
_symmetry.space_group_name_H-M   'P 1'
#
loop_
_entity.id
_entity.type
_entity.pdbx_description
1 polymer ?
#
loop_
_entity_poly.entity_id
_entity_poly.type
_entity_poly.pdbx_seq_one_letter_code
_entity_poly.pdbx_strand_id
1 'polypeptide(L)'
;MSAKLSVITGSILLLSAPLQGFSATTHPDSCMNRDWKKEIPLPVYPNREMVDLYHKTWEIAAGRVRKGPEGLPASPYMDENCYEDQIWIWDTCFMVLFAKYAPRSFPGVESLDNLYKPIHEKAVTPLKVHLVDNPPLFAWVEKEYFDFTGDKNRLDDLLNKKQYLQKHFNWFAQ
;
A
#
# COMPACT_ATOMS: atom_id res chain seq x y z
N MET A 1 11.43 -33.73 -59.73
CA MET A 1 10.46 -32.86 -59.10
C MET A 1 11.11 -32.27 -57.86
N SER A 2 11.57 -31.02 -57.92
CA SER A 2 12.29 -30.32 -56.86
C SER A 2 11.33 -29.30 -56.24
N ALA A 3 10.97 -29.48 -54.95
CA ALA A 3 10.13 -28.55 -54.24
C ALA A 3 11.00 -27.44 -53.62
N LYS A 4 10.78 -26.21 -54.05
CA LYS A 4 11.40 -25.02 -53.46
C LYS A 4 10.68 -24.63 -52.17
N LEU A 5 11.42 -24.65 -51.07
CA LEU A 5 10.94 -24.13 -49.80
C LEU A 5 11.13 -22.61 -49.77
N SER A 6 10.04 -21.85 -49.76
CA SER A 6 10.06 -20.41 -49.56
C SER A 6 10.07 -20.08 -48.08
N VAL A 7 11.16 -19.50 -47.62
CA VAL A 7 11.25 -18.96 -46.24
C VAL A 7 10.63 -17.54 -46.28
N ILE A 8 9.54 -17.38 -45.54
CA ILE A 8 8.92 -16.08 -45.29
C ILE A 8 9.60 -15.50 -44.04
N THR A 9 10.50 -14.55 -44.24
CA THR A 9 11.07 -13.73 -43.16
C THR A 9 10.05 -12.65 -42.79
N GLY A 10 9.28 -12.92 -41.76
CA GLY A 10 8.42 -11.91 -41.13
C GLY A 10 9.24 -10.97 -40.27
N SER A 11 9.42 -9.74 -40.70
CA SER A 11 9.99 -8.65 -39.89
C SER A 11 8.98 -8.25 -38.82
N ILE A 12 9.28 -8.58 -37.55
CA ILE A 12 8.53 -8.06 -36.41
C ILE A 12 8.99 -6.62 -36.18
N LEU A 13 8.14 -5.67 -36.57
CA LEU A 13 8.30 -4.26 -36.17
C LEU A 13 7.95 -4.15 -34.68
N LEU A 14 8.96 -4.11 -33.81
CA LEU A 14 8.79 -3.69 -32.42
C LEU A 14 8.53 -2.17 -32.43
N LEU A 15 7.28 -1.79 -32.37
CA LEU A 15 6.86 -0.43 -32.04
C LEU A 15 7.26 -0.17 -30.58
N SER A 16 8.43 0.44 -30.38
CA SER A 16 8.78 1.05 -29.10
C SER A 16 7.94 2.30 -28.90
N ALA A 17 6.79 2.15 -28.26
CA ALA A 17 6.10 3.31 -27.71
C ALA A 17 7.00 3.94 -26.65
N PRO A 18 7.26 5.27 -26.69
CA PRO A 18 8.00 5.90 -25.63
C PRO A 18 7.18 5.72 -24.34
N LEU A 19 7.78 5.12 -23.31
CA LEU A 19 7.29 5.19 -21.96
C LEU A 19 7.19 6.68 -21.62
N GLN A 20 5.98 7.21 -21.71
CA GLN A 20 5.69 8.56 -21.21
C GLN A 20 6.11 8.54 -19.75
N GLY A 21 7.15 9.32 -19.45
CA GLY A 21 7.69 9.41 -18.11
C GLY A 21 6.56 9.80 -17.17
N PHE A 22 6.18 8.87 -16.29
CA PHE A 22 5.42 9.20 -15.10
C PHE A 22 6.31 10.14 -14.30
N SER A 23 6.10 11.45 -14.51
CA SER A 23 6.63 12.46 -13.61
C SER A 23 6.00 12.17 -12.27
N ALA A 24 6.79 11.66 -11.32
CA ALA A 24 6.36 11.59 -9.93
C ALA A 24 6.23 13.04 -9.46
N THR A 25 5.05 13.62 -9.70
CA THR A 25 4.65 14.83 -9.03
C THR A 25 4.68 14.48 -7.55
N THR A 26 5.69 14.96 -6.82
CA THR A 26 5.65 15.00 -5.37
C THR A 26 4.41 15.79 -5.04
N HIS A 27 3.39 15.12 -4.51
CA HIS A 27 2.19 15.79 -4.04
C HIS A 27 2.64 16.83 -3.03
N PRO A 28 2.20 18.10 -3.15
CA PRO A 28 2.60 19.16 -2.22
C PRO A 28 2.21 18.86 -0.77
N ASP A 29 1.30 17.89 -0.55
CA ASP A 29 0.78 17.49 0.75
C ASP A 29 1.50 16.29 1.39
N SER A 30 2.60 15.80 0.81
CA SER A 30 3.38 14.75 1.45
C SER A 30 4.00 15.27 2.75
N CYS A 31 3.60 14.65 3.87
CA CYS A 31 4.12 14.99 5.22
C CYS A 31 5.21 14.03 5.69
N MET A 32 5.88 13.35 4.76
CA MET A 32 6.98 12.46 5.08
C MET A 32 8.15 13.15 5.75
N ASN A 33 8.69 12.52 6.78
CA ASN A 33 9.99 12.88 7.32
C ASN A 33 11.07 12.70 6.24
N ARG A 34 11.95 13.67 6.06
CA ARG A 34 13.03 13.65 5.04
C ARG A 34 14.02 12.50 5.22
N ASP A 35 14.10 11.92 6.39
CA ASP A 35 15.06 10.85 6.73
C ASP A 35 14.57 9.43 6.41
N TRP A 36 13.38 9.26 5.83
CA TRP A 36 12.84 7.93 5.51
C TRP A 36 13.78 7.05 4.66
N LYS A 37 14.60 7.69 3.81
CA LYS A 37 15.60 6.98 2.98
C LYS A 37 16.65 6.22 3.80
N LYS A 38 16.84 6.60 5.06
CA LYS A 38 17.76 5.91 5.98
C LYS A 38 17.12 4.70 6.65
N GLU A 39 15.79 4.62 6.65
CA GLU A 39 15.05 3.56 7.32
C GLU A 39 14.71 2.40 6.39
N ILE A 40 14.53 2.67 5.11
CA ILE A 40 14.21 1.61 4.15
C ILE A 40 15.35 0.58 4.07
N PRO A 41 15.03 -0.73 3.89
CA PRO A 41 16.04 -1.75 3.73
C PRO A 41 16.98 -1.45 2.57
N LEU A 42 18.25 -1.76 2.73
CA LEU A 42 19.21 -1.60 1.63
C LEU A 42 19.05 -2.76 0.64
N PRO A 43 18.84 -2.49 -0.65
CA PRO A 43 18.72 -3.54 -1.64
C PRO A 43 20.08 -4.20 -1.89
N VAL A 44 20.14 -5.52 -1.73
CA VAL A 44 21.34 -6.32 -2.09
C VAL A 44 21.02 -7.04 -3.39
N TYR A 45 21.23 -6.36 -4.51
CA TYR A 45 20.96 -6.93 -5.82
C TYR A 45 22.00 -6.45 -6.85
N PRO A 46 22.53 -7.36 -7.70
CA PRO A 46 23.62 -7.02 -8.61
C PRO A 46 23.21 -6.16 -9.81
N ASN A 47 21.92 -6.11 -10.13
CA ASN A 47 21.42 -5.35 -11.26
C ASN A 47 21.03 -3.92 -10.82
N ARG A 48 21.71 -2.93 -11.37
CA ARG A 48 21.51 -1.52 -11.04
C ARG A 48 20.12 -1.02 -11.38
N GLU A 49 19.54 -1.43 -12.51
CA GLU A 49 18.19 -1.02 -12.92
C GLU A 49 17.14 -1.46 -11.90
N MET A 50 17.30 -2.67 -11.33
CA MET A 50 16.40 -3.16 -10.29
C MET A 50 16.56 -2.39 -8.98
N VAL A 51 17.78 -1.98 -8.64
CA VAL A 51 18.05 -1.12 -7.48
C VAL A 51 17.44 0.27 -7.68
N ASP A 52 17.56 0.84 -8.87
CA ASP A 52 16.95 2.13 -9.20
C ASP A 52 15.42 2.05 -9.15
N LEU A 53 14.82 0.97 -9.67
CA LEU A 53 13.39 0.71 -9.57
C LEU A 53 12.93 0.57 -8.11
N TYR A 54 13.69 -0.15 -7.27
CA TYR A 54 13.43 -0.28 -5.85
C TYR A 54 13.37 1.10 -5.16
N HIS A 55 14.38 1.94 -5.36
CA HIS A 55 14.39 3.29 -4.78
C HIS A 55 13.24 4.14 -5.31
N LYS A 56 12.92 4.02 -6.61
CA LYS A 56 11.78 4.72 -7.21
C LYS A 56 10.45 4.31 -6.60
N THR A 57 10.26 3.04 -6.30
CA THR A 57 9.06 2.54 -5.63
C THR A 57 8.87 3.18 -4.25
N TRP A 58 9.95 3.27 -3.45
CA TRP A 58 9.89 3.95 -2.17
C TRP A 58 9.64 5.45 -2.28
N GLU A 59 10.18 6.12 -3.31
CA GLU A 59 9.88 7.53 -3.58
C GLU A 59 8.40 7.75 -3.92
N ILE A 60 7.82 6.86 -4.71
CA ILE A 60 6.38 6.90 -5.01
C ILE A 60 5.57 6.71 -3.73
N ALA A 61 5.91 5.72 -2.91
CA ALA A 61 5.22 5.46 -1.64
C ALA A 61 5.32 6.65 -0.68
N ALA A 62 6.49 7.29 -0.58
CA ALA A 62 6.66 8.49 0.24
C ALA A 62 5.76 9.65 -0.24
N GLY A 63 5.56 9.77 -1.55
CA GLY A 63 4.61 10.72 -2.13
C GLY A 63 3.14 10.40 -1.85
N ARG A 64 2.83 9.21 -1.32
CA ARG A 64 1.47 8.78 -0.97
C ARG A 64 1.15 8.91 0.52
N VAL A 65 2.09 9.35 1.33
CA VAL A 65 1.83 9.69 2.74
C VAL A 65 1.21 11.06 2.82
N ARG A 66 0.00 11.14 3.36
CA ARG A 66 -0.83 12.35 3.40
C ARG A 66 -1.15 12.77 4.83
N LYS A 67 -1.31 14.07 5.01
CA LYS A 67 -1.99 14.60 6.18
C LYS A 67 -3.50 14.49 5.93
N GLY A 68 -4.17 13.74 6.79
CA GLY A 68 -5.62 13.61 6.70
C GLY A 68 -6.36 14.86 7.16
N PRO A 69 -7.63 15.00 6.76
CA PRO A 69 -8.51 16.04 7.28
C PRO A 69 -8.72 15.87 8.79
N GLU A 70 -9.17 16.94 9.43
CA GLU A 70 -9.49 16.91 10.87
C GLU A 70 -10.59 15.87 11.16
N GLY A 71 -10.44 15.15 12.26
CA GLY A 71 -11.36 14.08 12.66
C GLY A 71 -11.01 12.70 12.09
N LEU A 72 -9.96 12.57 11.29
CA LEU A 72 -9.49 11.27 10.84
C LEU A 72 -8.82 10.51 12.00
N PRO A 73 -9.14 9.20 12.21
CA PRO A 73 -8.58 8.40 13.30
C PRO A 73 -7.05 8.34 13.31
N ALA A 74 -6.42 8.23 12.15
CA ALA A 74 -4.97 8.25 12.00
C ALA A 74 -4.54 9.28 10.95
N SER A 75 -3.59 10.15 11.30
CA SER A 75 -2.98 11.14 10.42
C SER A 75 -1.55 11.44 10.90
N PRO A 76 -0.53 11.34 10.05
CA PRO A 76 -0.62 11.07 8.61
C PRO A 76 -1.08 9.64 8.30
N TYR A 77 -1.49 9.38 7.07
CA TYR A 77 -1.89 8.05 6.59
C TYR A 77 -1.35 7.80 5.17
N MET A 78 -1.35 6.53 4.77
CA MET A 78 -1.00 6.13 3.42
C MET A 78 -2.27 5.86 2.60
N ASP A 79 -2.24 6.29 1.34
CA ASP A 79 -3.35 6.17 0.41
C ASP A 79 -2.81 5.90 -1.01
N GLU A 80 -3.53 5.10 -1.80
CA GLU A 80 -3.21 4.81 -3.21
C GLU A 80 -3.36 6.04 -4.11
N ASN A 81 -4.09 7.06 -3.63
CA ASN A 81 -4.24 8.37 -4.27
C ASN A 81 -5.03 8.39 -5.59
N CYS A 82 -5.94 7.45 -5.77
CA CYS A 82 -6.87 7.50 -6.89
C CYS A 82 -8.00 8.50 -6.66
N TYR A 83 -8.44 8.64 -5.40
CA TYR A 83 -9.54 9.52 -5.00
C TYR A 83 -9.17 10.29 -3.72
N GLU A 84 -9.49 11.57 -3.66
CA GLU A 84 -9.13 12.42 -2.53
C GLU A 84 -10.01 12.22 -1.29
N ASP A 85 -11.25 11.74 -1.49
CA ASP A 85 -12.26 11.60 -0.45
C ASP A 85 -12.57 10.15 -0.05
N GLN A 86 -11.78 9.20 -0.52
CA GLN A 86 -12.05 7.77 -0.36
C GLN A 86 -10.82 7.01 0.12
N ILE A 87 -11.09 5.89 0.81
CA ILE A 87 -10.08 4.96 1.29
C ILE A 87 -10.58 3.52 1.09
N TRP A 88 -9.70 2.65 0.62
CA TRP A 88 -10.02 1.28 0.24
C TRP A 88 -9.33 0.28 1.15
N ILE A 89 -10.04 -0.78 1.53
CA ILE A 89 -9.52 -1.79 2.47
C ILE A 89 -8.29 -2.49 1.89
N TRP A 90 -8.41 -3.08 0.71
CA TRP A 90 -7.34 -3.91 0.18
C TRP A 90 -6.11 -3.09 -0.23
N ASP A 91 -6.30 -1.90 -0.80
CA ASP A 91 -5.20 -1.01 -1.16
C ASP A 91 -4.41 -0.59 0.08
N THR A 92 -5.12 -0.16 1.13
CA THR A 92 -4.49 0.15 2.42
C THR A 92 -3.78 -1.08 3.01
N CYS A 93 -4.37 -2.27 2.90
CA CYS A 93 -3.73 -3.51 3.34
C CYS A 93 -2.42 -3.80 2.60
N PHE A 94 -2.39 -3.63 1.28
CA PHE A 94 -1.16 -3.80 0.51
C PHE A 94 -0.10 -2.75 0.88
N MET A 95 -0.51 -1.52 1.19
CA MET A 95 0.42 -0.51 1.70
C MET A 95 1.03 -0.88 3.05
N VAL A 96 0.29 -1.53 3.94
CA VAL A 96 0.84 -2.07 5.20
C VAL A 96 1.94 -3.10 4.94
N LEU A 97 1.70 -4.04 4.01
CA LEU A 97 2.68 -5.08 3.67
C LEU A 97 4.00 -4.50 3.16
N PHE A 98 3.93 -3.38 2.49
CA PHE A 98 5.09 -2.64 2.03
C PHE A 98 5.71 -1.79 3.16
N ALA A 99 4.91 -0.96 3.82
CA ALA A 99 5.34 0.00 4.82
C ALA A 99 5.93 -0.63 6.10
N LYS A 100 5.58 -1.90 6.41
CA LYS A 100 6.11 -2.62 7.57
C LYS A 100 7.64 -2.70 7.61
N TYR A 101 8.30 -2.55 6.46
CA TYR A 101 9.77 -2.56 6.36
C TYR A 101 10.43 -1.24 6.77
N ALA A 102 9.65 -0.17 6.91
CA ALA A 102 10.10 1.15 7.41
C ALA A 102 9.02 1.78 8.31
N PRO A 103 8.63 1.10 9.43
CA PRO A 103 7.41 1.43 10.18
C PRO A 103 7.49 2.74 10.96
N ARG A 104 8.69 3.28 11.18
CA ARG A 104 8.85 4.58 11.87
C ARG A 104 8.65 5.77 10.94
N SER A 105 8.81 5.55 9.64
CA SER A 105 8.66 6.61 8.62
C SER A 105 7.34 6.52 7.88
N PHE A 106 6.83 5.31 7.67
CA PHE A 106 5.61 5.08 6.89
C PHE A 106 4.45 4.65 7.79
N PRO A 107 3.36 5.42 7.86
CA PRO A 107 2.19 5.12 8.71
C PRO A 107 1.31 4.04 8.06
N GLY A 108 1.90 2.88 7.71
CA GLY A 108 1.20 1.81 7.01
C GLY A 108 0.10 1.21 7.88
N VAL A 109 0.47 0.62 9.00
CA VAL A 109 -0.47 -0.09 9.88
C VAL A 109 -1.43 0.88 10.58
N GLU A 110 -1.00 2.07 10.92
CA GLU A 110 -1.84 3.11 11.51
C GLU A 110 -2.96 3.54 10.56
N SER A 111 -2.71 3.47 9.24
CA SER A 111 -3.70 3.80 8.23
C SER A 111 -4.93 2.89 8.29
N LEU A 112 -4.79 1.65 8.80
CA LEU A 112 -5.92 0.75 9.00
C LEU A 112 -6.91 1.25 10.07
N ASP A 113 -6.47 2.10 11.00
CA ASP A 113 -7.34 2.66 12.02
C ASP A 113 -8.41 3.58 11.41
N ASN A 114 -8.12 4.15 10.22
CA ASN A 114 -9.10 4.90 9.43
C ASN A 114 -10.19 4.03 8.83
N LEU A 115 -10.00 2.71 8.82
CA LEU A 115 -10.98 1.71 8.38
C LEU A 115 -11.69 1.06 9.57
N TYR A 116 -10.96 0.64 10.59
CA TYR A 116 -11.53 -0.09 11.73
C TYR A 116 -12.60 0.69 12.47
N LYS A 117 -12.35 1.96 12.78
CA LYS A 117 -13.28 2.76 13.57
C LYS A 117 -14.60 3.03 12.85
N PRO A 118 -14.62 3.46 11.58
CA PRO A 118 -15.89 3.59 10.84
C PRO A 118 -16.63 2.26 10.69
N ILE A 119 -15.92 1.17 10.40
CA ILE A 119 -16.54 -0.14 10.14
C ILE A 119 -17.12 -0.75 11.41
N HIS A 120 -16.36 -0.75 12.50
CA HIS A 120 -16.69 -1.52 13.70
C HIS A 120 -17.22 -0.69 14.86
N GLU A 121 -16.96 0.60 14.90
CA GLU A 121 -17.45 1.52 15.94
C GLU A 121 -18.49 2.51 15.41
N LYS A 122 -18.79 2.46 14.10
CA LYS A 122 -19.68 3.42 13.42
C LYS A 122 -19.22 4.88 13.60
N ALA A 123 -17.91 5.08 13.74
CA ALA A 123 -17.33 6.41 13.88
C ALA A 123 -17.58 7.21 12.59
N VAL A 124 -17.92 8.47 12.74
CA VAL A 124 -17.97 9.40 11.60
C VAL A 124 -16.55 9.65 11.12
N THR A 125 -16.34 9.52 9.83
CA THR A 125 -15.05 9.79 9.19
C THR A 125 -15.23 10.74 8.02
N PRO A 126 -14.29 11.66 7.79
CA PRO A 126 -14.33 12.54 6.63
C PRO A 126 -14.03 11.83 5.30
N LEU A 127 -13.45 10.60 5.36
CA LEU A 127 -13.19 9.79 4.18
C LEU A 127 -14.29 8.74 3.99
N LYS A 128 -14.69 8.53 2.75
CA LYS A 128 -15.59 7.42 2.40
C LYS A 128 -14.81 6.11 2.45
N VAL A 129 -15.36 5.14 3.16
CA VAL A 129 -14.81 3.79 3.25
C VAL A 129 -15.59 2.89 2.30
N HIS A 130 -14.91 2.31 1.31
CA HIS A 130 -15.50 1.30 0.45
C HIS A 130 -15.41 -0.08 1.09
N LEU A 131 -16.59 -0.65 1.42
CA LEU A 131 -16.73 -1.96 2.07
C LEU A 131 -17.02 -3.07 1.06
N VAL A 132 -17.71 -2.73 -0.02
CA VAL A 132 -18.15 -3.70 -1.04
C VAL A 132 -16.94 -4.12 -1.86
N ASP A 133 -16.84 -5.39 -2.16
CA ASP A 133 -15.81 -6.00 -3.01
C ASP A 133 -14.40 -6.14 -2.39
N ASN A 134 -14.26 -5.91 -1.08
CA ASN A 134 -12.97 -6.04 -0.44
C ASN A 134 -12.83 -7.38 0.30
N PRO A 135 -11.76 -8.16 0.03
CA PRO A 135 -11.49 -9.38 0.75
C PRO A 135 -11.10 -9.11 2.22
N PRO A 136 -11.28 -10.08 3.14
CA PRO A 136 -11.01 -9.91 4.58
C PRO A 136 -9.50 -9.95 4.90
N LEU A 137 -8.74 -8.99 4.41
CA LEU A 137 -7.28 -8.98 4.49
C LEU A 137 -6.72 -8.51 5.85
N PHE A 138 -7.52 -7.89 6.71
CA PHE A 138 -7.02 -7.28 7.96
C PHE A 138 -6.22 -8.24 8.83
N ALA A 139 -6.74 -9.46 9.07
CA ALA A 139 -6.04 -10.42 9.92
C ALA A 139 -4.69 -10.84 9.33
N TRP A 140 -4.60 -10.97 8.02
CA TRP A 140 -3.36 -11.28 7.34
C TRP A 140 -2.33 -10.17 7.47
N VAL A 141 -2.70 -8.94 7.17
CA VAL A 141 -1.73 -7.83 7.20
C VAL A 141 -1.29 -7.44 8.60
N GLU A 142 -2.19 -7.52 9.59
CA GLU A 142 -1.84 -7.31 10.98
C GLU A 142 -0.89 -8.41 11.51
N LYS A 143 -1.11 -9.66 11.10
CA LYS A 143 -0.18 -10.76 11.40
C LYS A 143 1.19 -10.51 10.76
N GLU A 144 1.25 -10.14 9.49
CA GLU A 144 2.48 -9.83 8.77
C GLU A 144 3.25 -8.65 9.40
N TYR A 145 2.51 -7.63 9.86
CA TYR A 145 3.11 -6.51 10.60
C TYR A 145 3.65 -6.97 11.94
N PHE A 146 2.89 -7.76 12.71
CA PHE A 146 3.33 -8.30 13.99
C PHE A 146 4.55 -9.20 13.85
N ASP A 147 4.56 -10.11 12.88
CA ASP A 147 5.69 -11.03 12.64
C ASP A 147 6.99 -10.26 12.34
N PHE A 148 6.88 -9.11 11.70
CA PHE A 148 8.03 -8.28 11.37
C PHE A 148 8.48 -7.38 12.52
N THR A 149 7.54 -6.75 13.23
CA THR A 149 7.83 -5.71 14.23
C THR A 149 7.83 -6.21 15.66
N GLY A 150 7.09 -7.30 15.96
CA GLY A 150 6.86 -7.81 17.30
C GLY A 150 5.96 -6.92 18.16
N ASP A 151 5.15 -6.04 17.56
CA ASP A 151 4.28 -5.09 18.27
C ASP A 151 3.11 -5.81 18.96
N LYS A 152 3.38 -6.29 20.17
CA LYS A 152 2.40 -6.96 21.03
C LYS A 152 1.28 -6.02 21.49
N ASN A 153 1.56 -4.73 21.64
CA ASN A 153 0.58 -3.77 22.13
C ASN A 153 -0.53 -3.56 21.10
N ARG A 154 -0.17 -3.40 19.82
CA ARG A 154 -1.14 -3.32 18.74
C ARG A 154 -1.95 -4.61 18.62
N LEU A 155 -1.29 -5.75 18.64
CA LEU A 155 -1.96 -7.05 18.55
C LEU A 155 -2.96 -7.26 19.68
N ASP A 156 -2.58 -6.96 20.94
CA ASP A 156 -3.46 -7.02 22.10
C ASP A 156 -4.67 -6.08 21.98
N ASP A 157 -4.44 -4.87 21.48
CA ASP A 157 -5.52 -3.90 21.24
C ASP A 157 -6.55 -4.44 20.25
N LEU A 158 -6.09 -4.99 19.14
CA LEU A 158 -6.95 -5.51 18.06
C LEU A 158 -7.69 -6.79 18.41
N LEU A 159 -7.05 -7.71 19.15
CA LEU A 159 -7.63 -9.02 19.46
C LEU A 159 -8.47 -8.99 20.75
N ASN A 160 -7.95 -8.37 21.81
CA ASN A 160 -8.54 -8.48 23.15
C ASN A 160 -9.38 -7.26 23.52
N LYS A 161 -8.90 -6.04 23.28
CA LYS A 161 -9.60 -4.82 23.71
C LYS A 161 -10.68 -4.40 22.72
N LYS A 162 -10.31 -4.20 21.45
CA LYS A 162 -11.22 -3.73 20.39
C LYS A 162 -11.96 -4.86 19.69
N GLN A 163 -11.33 -6.02 19.61
CA GLN A 163 -11.83 -7.22 18.94
C GLN A 163 -12.15 -6.96 17.44
N TYR A 164 -11.42 -6.06 16.78
CA TYR A 164 -11.71 -5.68 15.40
C TYR A 164 -11.59 -6.84 14.44
N LEU A 165 -10.56 -7.68 14.57
CA LEU A 165 -10.36 -8.82 13.69
C LEU A 165 -11.48 -9.85 13.83
N GLN A 166 -11.93 -10.13 15.07
CA GLN A 166 -13.06 -11.03 15.30
C GLN A 166 -14.37 -10.46 14.80
N LYS A 167 -14.63 -9.17 15.00
CA LYS A 167 -15.81 -8.48 14.46
C LYS A 167 -15.84 -8.53 12.95
N HIS A 168 -14.70 -8.31 12.30
CA HIS A 168 -14.59 -8.34 10.86
C HIS A 168 -14.81 -9.74 10.30
N PHE A 169 -14.21 -10.76 10.92
CA PHE A 169 -14.44 -12.15 10.56
C PHE A 169 -15.94 -12.52 10.69
N ASN A 170 -16.55 -12.20 11.80
CA ASN A 170 -17.97 -12.49 12.03
C ASN A 170 -18.90 -11.80 11.02
N TRP A 171 -18.52 -10.60 10.57
CA TRP A 171 -19.27 -9.89 9.54
C TRP A 171 -19.21 -10.60 8.18
N PHE A 172 -18.06 -11.17 7.82
CA PHE A 172 -17.92 -11.96 6.58
C PHE A 172 -18.57 -13.33 6.66
N ALA A 173 -18.74 -13.91 7.84
CA ALA A 173 -19.28 -15.25 8.05
C ALA A 173 -20.83 -15.29 8.03
N GLN A 174 -21.49 -14.14 7.90
CA GLN A 174 -22.96 -14.02 7.82
C GLN A 174 -23.45 -14.15 6.37
#